data_f56f5590f487dd601ab2d7a1577d10f8
#
_entry.id   f56f5590f487dd601ab2d7a1577d10f8
#
_cell.length_a   1.000
_cell.length_b   1.000
_cell.length_c   1.000
_cell.angle_alpha   90.00
_cell.angle_beta   90.00
_cell.angle_gamma   90.00
#
_symmetry.space_group_name_H-M   'P 1'
#
loop_
_entity.id
_entity.type
_entity.pdbx_description
1 polymer ?
#
loop_
_entity_poly.entity_id
_entity_poly.type
_entity_poly.pdbx_seq_one_letter_code
_entity_poly.pdbx_strand_id
1 'polypeptide(L)'
;MRHPRIFVCKEGFDLIHQYKLGGYNIVLDVCSGSVHAVDDIAYDIISMYEGHTREEVISAVKKKYGADVTDADIEECYAQVAELADEGSLFAPDSFEPMAGKLKERTAGVIKALCLHVAHTCNLNCSYCFASQGKYHGDRAVMSYEVGKQALDFLVAHSGTRRNLEVDFFGGEPLMNFDVVKRLVAYARSIEKEAGKNFRFTLTTNGMLIDDDVIDFTNREMSNVVLSLDGRREVHDRYRVDYAGHGSWDRIVPKFQKLVAARGGKNYYMRGTFTHANPDFLKDIETMLDLGFTELSMEPVVCAPGDAAELTAEDLPVVLDQYEKLADLMIKRDREGKPFTFYHYMIDLSGGPCIYKRISGCGSGTEYMAVTPWGDLYPCHQFVGEEKFRLGDIWHGVTNTAVQGEFAACNVYAHPECRDCWARLYCSGGCAANAYHSTGKVTGVYKYGCELFRKRMECAIMVAVDRACRGSDGDEQ
;
A
#
# COMPACT_ATOMS: atom_id res chain seq x y z
N MET A 1 -30.72 17.77 -5.93
CA MET A 1 -29.63 17.73 -4.95
C MET A 1 -29.86 16.50 -4.07
N ARG A 2 -29.19 15.38 -4.35
CA ARG A 2 -29.23 14.19 -3.49
C ARG A 2 -27.98 14.23 -2.61
N HIS A 3 -28.17 14.38 -1.30
CA HIS A 3 -27.10 14.32 -0.32
C HIS A 3 -26.37 12.97 -0.42
N PRO A 4 -25.04 12.94 -0.28
CA PRO A 4 -24.32 11.69 -0.14
C PRO A 4 -24.82 10.97 1.12
N ARG A 5 -25.20 9.71 0.97
CA ARG A 5 -25.57 8.87 2.11
C ARG A 5 -24.32 8.62 2.94
N ILE A 6 -24.26 9.28 4.08
CA ILE A 6 -23.36 8.90 5.17
C ILE A 6 -23.85 7.50 5.61
N PHE A 7 -23.03 6.49 5.37
CA PHE A 7 -23.29 5.16 5.91
C PHE A 7 -23.14 5.24 7.43
N VAL A 8 -24.27 5.29 8.12
CA VAL A 8 -24.34 5.08 9.57
C VAL A 8 -24.17 3.59 9.78
N CYS A 9 -23.05 3.16 10.34
CA CYS A 9 -22.88 1.80 10.84
C CYS A 9 -24.02 1.53 11.84
N LYS A 10 -24.82 0.50 11.59
CA LYS A 10 -25.73 -0.05 12.59
C LYS A 10 -24.90 -0.65 13.73
N GLU A 11 -25.37 -0.49 14.95
CA GLU A 11 -24.82 -1.18 16.12
C GLU A 11 -25.09 -2.69 16.00
N GLY A 12 -24.13 -3.38 15.44
CA GLY A 12 -24.04 -4.83 15.29
C GLY A 12 -22.77 -5.08 14.48
N PHE A 13 -21.91 -5.99 14.95
CA PHE A 13 -20.63 -6.28 14.31
C PHE A 13 -20.85 -6.98 12.95
N ASP A 14 -21.22 -6.20 11.92
CA ASP A 14 -21.31 -6.71 10.55
C ASP A 14 -19.91 -7.02 10.03
N LEU A 15 -19.50 -8.27 10.22
CA LEU A 15 -18.25 -8.80 9.66
C LEU A 15 -18.41 -9.20 8.18
N ILE A 16 -19.59 -8.96 7.61
CA ILE A 16 -19.90 -9.13 6.19
C ILE A 16 -19.96 -7.77 5.52
N HIS A 17 -19.16 -7.57 4.48
CA HIS A 17 -19.24 -6.37 3.64
C HIS A 17 -19.86 -6.68 2.30
N GLN A 18 -21.01 -6.10 2.04
CA GLN A 18 -21.77 -6.26 0.80
C GLN A 18 -21.77 -4.96 0.00
N TYR A 19 -21.46 -5.06 -1.29
CA TYR A 19 -21.52 -3.91 -2.20
C TYR A 19 -21.74 -4.36 -3.65
N LYS A 20 -22.20 -3.41 -4.49
CA LYS A 20 -22.39 -3.62 -5.93
C LYS A 20 -21.43 -2.72 -6.70
N LEU A 21 -20.60 -3.31 -7.56
CA LEU A 21 -19.65 -2.58 -8.36
C LEU A 21 -19.34 -3.34 -9.68
N GLY A 22 -19.22 -2.62 -10.79
CA GLY A 22 -18.85 -3.20 -12.08
C GLY A 22 -19.82 -4.28 -12.61
N GLY A 23 -21.10 -4.24 -12.17
CA GLY A 23 -22.11 -5.24 -12.53
C GLY A 23 -22.12 -6.50 -11.66
N TYR A 24 -21.26 -6.58 -10.65
CA TYR A 24 -21.20 -7.68 -9.69
C TYR A 24 -21.87 -7.31 -8.36
N ASN A 25 -22.55 -8.28 -7.74
CA ASN A 25 -22.90 -8.24 -6.33
C ASN A 25 -21.80 -8.98 -5.56
N ILE A 26 -21.04 -8.26 -4.78
CA ILE A 26 -19.87 -8.78 -4.08
C ILE A 26 -20.14 -8.85 -2.59
N VAL A 27 -19.80 -9.98 -1.99
CA VAL A 27 -19.89 -10.23 -0.55
C VAL A 27 -18.52 -10.65 -0.04
N LEU A 28 -17.98 -9.90 0.91
CA LEU A 28 -16.74 -10.22 1.60
C LEU A 28 -17.04 -10.60 3.04
N ASP A 29 -16.67 -11.81 3.44
CA ASP A 29 -16.55 -12.16 4.86
C ASP A 29 -15.18 -11.69 5.37
N VAL A 30 -15.20 -10.77 6.33
CA VAL A 30 -13.98 -10.09 6.81
C VAL A 30 -13.04 -11.05 7.55
N CYS A 31 -13.60 -12.00 8.28
CA CYS A 31 -12.82 -12.87 9.18
C CYS A 31 -12.28 -14.10 8.47
N SER A 32 -13.03 -14.75 7.62
CA SER A 32 -12.53 -15.83 6.76
C SER A 32 -11.67 -15.30 5.62
N GLY A 33 -11.95 -14.07 5.14
CA GLY A 33 -11.37 -13.47 3.94
C GLY A 33 -11.98 -14.00 2.64
N SER A 34 -13.07 -14.78 2.73
CA SER A 34 -13.78 -15.30 1.57
C SER A 34 -14.51 -14.19 0.82
N VAL A 35 -14.46 -14.25 -0.50
CA VAL A 35 -15.15 -13.31 -1.40
C VAL A 35 -16.08 -14.11 -2.31
N HIS A 36 -17.36 -13.71 -2.33
CA HIS A 36 -18.38 -14.35 -3.12
C HIS A 36 -18.96 -13.34 -4.12
N ALA A 37 -19.04 -13.72 -5.40
CA ALA A 37 -19.84 -13.05 -6.40
C ALA A 37 -21.19 -13.78 -6.51
N VAL A 38 -22.27 -13.10 -6.22
CA VAL A 38 -23.58 -13.74 -6.05
C VAL A 38 -24.64 -13.03 -6.89
N ASP A 39 -25.76 -13.73 -7.12
CA ASP A 39 -26.94 -13.10 -7.72
C ASP A 39 -27.69 -12.18 -6.74
N ASP A 40 -28.73 -11.52 -7.21
CA ASP A 40 -29.52 -10.60 -6.39
C ASP A 40 -30.26 -11.30 -5.24
N ILE A 41 -30.64 -12.56 -5.41
CA ILE A 41 -31.39 -13.33 -4.41
C ILE A 41 -30.47 -13.71 -3.25
N ALA A 42 -29.32 -14.31 -3.56
CA ALA A 42 -28.31 -14.66 -2.56
C ALA A 42 -27.82 -13.39 -1.84
N TYR A 43 -27.62 -12.29 -2.56
CA TYR A 43 -27.23 -11.00 -1.99
C TYR A 43 -28.24 -10.50 -0.94
N ASP A 44 -29.53 -10.59 -1.23
CA ASP A 44 -30.60 -10.18 -0.30
C ASP A 44 -30.72 -11.18 0.87
N ILE A 45 -30.61 -12.49 0.62
CA ILE A 45 -30.64 -13.50 1.68
C ILE A 45 -29.50 -13.26 2.67
N ILE A 46 -28.26 -13.08 2.18
CA ILE A 46 -27.08 -12.83 3.02
C ILE A 46 -27.29 -11.57 3.88
N SER A 47 -27.89 -10.51 3.31
CA SER A 47 -28.14 -9.25 4.05
C SER A 47 -29.11 -9.39 5.22
N MET A 48 -29.91 -10.45 5.25
CA MET A 48 -30.94 -10.70 6.26
C MET A 48 -30.65 -11.95 7.10
N TYR A 49 -29.63 -12.73 6.75
CA TYR A 49 -29.37 -14.04 7.33
C TYR A 49 -29.16 -13.99 8.84
N GLU A 50 -28.37 -13.00 9.31
CA GLU A 50 -28.24 -12.75 10.73
C GLU A 50 -29.38 -11.85 11.23
N GLY A 51 -29.98 -12.21 12.37
CA GLY A 51 -31.03 -11.41 13.01
C GLY A 51 -32.46 -11.68 12.54
N HIS A 52 -32.67 -12.56 11.54
CA HIS A 52 -33.99 -12.97 11.08
C HIS A 52 -34.11 -14.50 11.07
N THR A 53 -35.34 -15.00 11.25
CA THR A 53 -35.60 -16.43 11.06
C THR A 53 -35.63 -16.77 9.57
N ARG A 54 -35.44 -18.06 9.26
CA ARG A 54 -35.47 -18.57 7.87
C ARG A 54 -36.78 -18.18 7.17
N GLU A 55 -37.91 -18.33 7.89
CA GLU A 55 -39.26 -18.03 7.37
C GLU A 55 -39.41 -16.53 7.05
N GLU A 56 -38.85 -15.65 7.89
CA GLU A 56 -38.85 -14.21 7.66
C GLU A 56 -38.05 -13.84 6.43
N VAL A 57 -36.86 -14.42 6.26
CA VAL A 57 -35.96 -14.19 5.11
C VAL A 57 -36.66 -14.65 3.82
N ILE A 58 -37.18 -15.90 3.79
CA ILE A 58 -37.88 -16.46 2.62
C ILE A 58 -39.09 -15.61 2.25
N SER A 59 -39.92 -15.22 3.25
CA SER A 59 -41.10 -14.38 3.03
C SER A 59 -40.74 -13.01 2.46
N ALA A 60 -39.63 -12.39 2.94
CA ALA A 60 -39.19 -11.09 2.46
C ALA A 60 -38.69 -11.17 1.01
N VAL A 61 -37.89 -12.19 0.66
CA VAL A 61 -37.36 -12.43 -0.70
C VAL A 61 -38.54 -12.72 -1.65
N LYS A 62 -39.46 -13.59 -1.28
CA LYS A 62 -40.67 -13.87 -2.06
C LYS A 62 -41.52 -12.62 -2.33
N LYS A 63 -41.65 -11.77 -1.32
CA LYS A 63 -42.37 -10.49 -1.47
C LYS A 63 -41.68 -9.54 -2.43
N LYS A 64 -40.33 -9.54 -2.45
CA LYS A 64 -39.52 -8.65 -3.30
C LYS A 64 -39.49 -9.08 -4.76
N TYR A 65 -39.32 -10.38 -5.02
CA TYR A 65 -39.14 -10.92 -6.37
C TYR A 65 -40.42 -11.48 -7.00
N GLY A 66 -41.45 -11.70 -6.20
CA GLY A 66 -42.81 -12.08 -6.70
C GLY A 66 -42.81 -13.39 -7.47
N ALA A 67 -43.41 -13.36 -8.67
CA ALA A 67 -43.56 -14.54 -9.54
C ALA A 67 -42.30 -14.86 -10.38
N ASP A 68 -41.28 -14.02 -10.33
CA ASP A 68 -40.05 -14.20 -11.13
C ASP A 68 -39.17 -15.30 -10.54
N VAL A 69 -39.43 -15.72 -9.28
CA VAL A 69 -38.62 -16.72 -8.55
C VAL A 69 -39.58 -17.70 -7.86
N THR A 70 -39.33 -19.00 -7.98
CA THR A 70 -40.10 -20.02 -7.30
C THR A 70 -39.72 -20.16 -5.83
N ASP A 71 -40.66 -20.70 -5.00
CA ASP A 71 -40.34 -20.99 -3.60
C ASP A 71 -39.15 -21.97 -3.48
N ALA A 72 -39.05 -22.92 -4.42
CA ALA A 72 -37.95 -23.90 -4.46
C ALA A 72 -36.63 -23.23 -4.70
N ASP A 73 -36.53 -22.26 -5.62
CA ASP A 73 -35.31 -21.52 -5.91
C ASP A 73 -34.82 -20.71 -4.69
N ILE A 74 -35.76 -20.07 -3.97
CA ILE A 74 -35.40 -19.31 -2.75
C ILE A 74 -34.94 -20.25 -1.64
N GLU A 75 -35.58 -21.39 -1.47
CA GLU A 75 -35.21 -22.40 -0.47
C GLU A 75 -33.82 -23.01 -0.76
N GLU A 76 -33.55 -23.30 -2.04
CA GLU A 76 -32.25 -23.79 -2.48
C GLU A 76 -31.13 -22.76 -2.24
N CYS A 77 -31.37 -21.50 -2.62
CA CYS A 77 -30.45 -20.42 -2.41
C CYS A 77 -30.16 -20.19 -0.91
N TYR A 78 -31.23 -20.20 -0.07
CA TYR A 78 -31.04 -20.12 1.39
C TYR A 78 -30.19 -21.28 1.93
N ALA A 79 -30.42 -22.51 1.44
CA ALA A 79 -29.65 -23.66 1.86
C ALA A 79 -28.15 -23.54 1.48
N GLN A 80 -27.84 -23.01 0.29
CA GLN A 80 -26.46 -22.73 -0.13
C GLN A 80 -25.80 -21.67 0.75
N VAL A 81 -26.51 -20.60 1.12
CA VAL A 81 -25.98 -19.60 2.07
C VAL A 81 -25.72 -20.22 3.44
N ALA A 82 -26.63 -21.09 3.92
CA ALA A 82 -26.46 -21.80 5.18
C ALA A 82 -25.25 -22.74 5.15
N GLU A 83 -25.02 -23.45 4.05
CA GLU A 83 -23.84 -24.31 3.87
C GLU A 83 -22.54 -23.49 3.95
N LEU A 84 -22.46 -22.34 3.27
CA LEU A 84 -21.29 -21.44 3.36
C LEU A 84 -21.07 -20.90 4.78
N ALA A 85 -22.15 -20.67 5.54
CA ALA A 85 -22.06 -20.28 6.95
C ALA A 85 -21.53 -21.44 7.84
N ASP A 86 -22.02 -22.65 7.64
CA ASP A 86 -21.60 -23.85 8.36
C ASP A 86 -20.13 -24.20 8.05
N GLU A 87 -19.67 -23.97 6.83
CA GLU A 87 -18.26 -24.12 6.41
C GLU A 87 -17.35 -23.02 6.94
N GLY A 88 -17.90 -21.95 7.49
CA GLY A 88 -17.15 -20.78 7.96
C GLY A 88 -16.61 -19.88 6.85
N SER A 89 -17.19 -19.96 5.65
CA SER A 89 -16.89 -19.09 4.51
C SER A 89 -17.76 -17.82 4.50
N LEU A 90 -18.86 -17.80 5.27
CA LEU A 90 -19.70 -16.64 5.61
C LEU A 90 -19.93 -16.61 7.12
N PHE A 91 -20.08 -15.42 7.67
CA PHE A 91 -20.38 -15.16 9.09
C PHE A 91 -19.33 -15.76 10.04
N ALA A 92 -18.06 -15.84 9.59
CA ALA A 92 -16.95 -16.36 10.38
C ALA A 92 -16.66 -15.48 11.60
N PRO A 93 -16.49 -16.07 12.81
CA PRO A 93 -16.16 -15.29 14.00
C PRO A 93 -14.75 -14.72 13.93
N ASP A 94 -14.52 -13.55 14.57
CA ASP A 94 -13.18 -13.00 14.72
C ASP A 94 -12.35 -13.81 15.72
N SER A 95 -11.50 -14.69 15.20
CA SER A 95 -10.56 -15.49 15.99
C SER A 95 -9.19 -14.84 16.17
N PHE A 96 -8.95 -13.65 15.57
CA PHE A 96 -7.61 -13.04 15.48
C PHE A 96 -7.32 -12.04 16.59
N GLU A 97 -8.34 -11.38 17.15
CA GLU A 97 -8.15 -10.39 18.21
C GLU A 97 -7.35 -10.93 19.41
N PRO A 98 -7.64 -12.13 19.95
CA PRO A 98 -6.87 -12.68 21.07
C PRO A 98 -5.39 -12.96 20.76
N MET A 99 -5.03 -13.06 19.49
CA MET A 99 -3.65 -13.29 19.04
C MET A 99 -2.88 -12.01 18.76
N ALA A 100 -3.55 -10.88 18.57
CA ALA A 100 -2.95 -9.64 18.08
C ALA A 100 -1.75 -9.16 18.92
N GLY A 101 -1.88 -9.18 20.25
CA GLY A 101 -0.77 -8.82 21.15
C GLY A 101 0.41 -9.79 21.08
N LYS A 102 0.13 -11.10 20.97
CA LYS A 102 1.16 -12.15 20.97
C LYS A 102 1.95 -12.23 19.67
N LEU A 103 1.39 -11.76 18.56
CA LEU A 103 2.05 -11.83 17.25
C LEU A 103 3.34 -11.00 17.21
N LYS A 104 3.34 -9.79 17.80
CA LYS A 104 4.54 -8.95 17.84
C LYS A 104 5.61 -9.44 18.82
N GLU A 105 5.24 -10.20 19.84
CA GLU A 105 6.22 -10.83 20.73
C GLU A 105 7.14 -11.80 19.98
N ARG A 106 6.62 -12.51 18.97
CA ARG A 106 7.37 -13.48 18.16
C ARG A 106 8.44 -12.83 17.25
N THR A 107 8.27 -11.57 16.90
CA THR A 107 9.21 -10.82 16.06
C THR A 107 9.92 -9.72 16.81
N ALA A 108 9.76 -9.64 18.14
CA ALA A 108 10.42 -8.66 18.97
C ALA A 108 11.94 -8.71 18.78
N GLY A 109 12.52 -7.57 18.43
CA GLY A 109 13.97 -7.44 18.18
C GLY A 109 14.46 -8.01 16.85
N VAL A 110 13.57 -8.49 15.96
CA VAL A 110 13.97 -9.02 14.63
C VAL A 110 13.69 -7.98 13.55
N ILE A 111 14.75 -7.38 13.02
CA ILE A 111 14.66 -6.39 11.94
C ILE A 111 14.70 -7.12 10.58
N LYS A 112 13.77 -6.79 9.68
CA LYS A 112 13.69 -7.38 8.34
C LYS A 112 14.15 -6.44 7.23
N ALA A 113 14.07 -5.12 7.48
CA ALA A 113 14.32 -4.11 6.46
C ALA A 113 14.88 -2.81 7.03
N LEU A 114 15.77 -2.18 6.27
CA LEU A 114 16.26 -0.82 6.52
C LEU A 114 16.02 0.07 5.30
N CYS A 115 15.55 1.29 5.55
CA CYS A 115 15.55 2.37 4.59
C CYS A 115 16.79 3.24 4.83
N LEU A 116 17.80 3.12 3.99
CA LEU A 116 19.03 3.87 4.10
C LEU A 116 18.87 5.24 3.39
N HIS A 117 18.84 6.30 4.16
CA HIS A 117 18.90 7.65 3.64
C HIS A 117 20.34 7.98 3.21
N VAL A 118 20.72 7.49 2.05
CA VAL A 118 22.10 7.67 1.56
C VAL A 118 22.41 9.13 1.20
N ALA A 119 21.37 9.97 1.03
CA ALA A 119 21.54 11.40 0.76
C ALA A 119 20.42 12.22 1.42
N HIS A 120 20.77 13.10 2.36
CA HIS A 120 19.94 14.19 2.84
C HIS A 120 20.15 15.44 1.97
N THR A 121 20.08 15.26 0.67
CA THR A 121 20.14 16.31 -0.35
C THR A 121 19.43 15.83 -1.62
N CYS A 122 18.92 16.75 -2.43
CA CYS A 122 18.23 16.44 -3.68
C CYS A 122 18.62 17.47 -4.74
N ASN A 123 18.65 17.07 -6.00
CA ASN A 123 18.86 17.91 -7.17
C ASN A 123 17.57 18.51 -7.74
N LEU A 124 16.39 18.15 -7.17
CA LEU A 124 15.10 18.78 -7.42
C LEU A 124 14.62 19.58 -6.21
N ASN A 125 13.77 20.57 -6.47
CA ASN A 125 13.15 21.45 -5.48
C ASN A 125 11.63 21.29 -5.50
N CYS A 126 11.14 20.06 -5.35
CA CYS A 126 9.71 19.75 -5.39
C CYS A 126 8.97 20.46 -4.27
N SER A 127 7.93 21.25 -4.60
CA SER A 127 7.21 22.07 -3.62
C SER A 127 6.37 21.24 -2.62
N TYR A 128 5.83 20.10 -3.01
CA TYR A 128 5.07 19.19 -2.13
C TYR A 128 5.94 18.19 -1.34
N CYS A 129 7.28 18.33 -1.38
CA CYS A 129 8.19 17.32 -0.82
C CYS A 129 8.08 17.24 0.70
N PHE A 130 7.55 16.14 1.24
CA PHE A 130 7.47 15.88 2.68
C PHE A 130 8.85 15.85 3.35
N ALA A 131 9.91 15.52 2.59
CA ALA A 131 11.29 15.45 3.05
C ALA A 131 12.03 16.82 2.99
N SER A 132 11.32 17.94 2.83
CA SER A 132 11.91 19.30 2.73
C SER A 132 13.06 19.35 1.72
N GLN A 133 12.80 18.89 0.48
CA GLN A 133 13.79 18.75 -0.61
C GLN A 133 15.01 17.90 -0.22
N GLY A 134 14.72 16.85 0.56
CA GLY A 134 15.68 15.86 1.03
C GLY A 134 16.44 16.23 2.30
N LYS A 135 16.21 17.41 2.90
CA LYS A 135 16.88 17.81 4.15
C LYS A 135 16.26 17.20 5.41
N TYR A 136 15.01 16.74 5.35
CA TYR A 136 14.27 16.21 6.49
C TYR A 136 14.28 17.18 7.69
N HIS A 137 14.05 18.48 7.41
CA HIS A 137 14.08 19.59 8.36
C HIS A 137 15.43 19.81 9.07
N GLY A 138 16.50 19.15 8.61
CA GLY A 138 17.86 19.26 9.15
C GLY A 138 18.88 19.73 8.12
N ASP A 139 20.13 19.37 8.34
CA ASP A 139 21.27 19.70 7.48
C ASP A 139 21.35 18.81 6.23
N ARG A 140 21.97 19.34 5.18
CA ARG A 140 22.35 18.55 4.01
C ARG A 140 23.54 17.67 4.32
N ALA A 141 23.45 16.40 3.99
CA ALA A 141 24.52 15.43 4.17
C ALA A 141 24.41 14.30 3.14
N VAL A 142 25.48 13.57 2.96
CA VAL A 142 25.50 12.27 2.29
C VAL A 142 26.08 11.22 3.25
N MET A 143 25.53 10.00 3.21
CA MET A 143 25.97 8.90 4.04
C MET A 143 27.40 8.48 3.65
N SER A 144 28.29 8.34 4.60
CA SER A 144 29.61 7.75 4.34
C SER A 144 29.48 6.23 4.13
N TYR A 145 30.46 5.64 3.46
CA TYR A 145 30.50 4.19 3.30
C TYR A 145 30.55 3.47 4.65
N GLU A 146 31.27 4.00 5.61
CA GLU A 146 31.44 3.44 6.95
C GLU A 146 30.10 3.37 7.70
N VAL A 147 29.30 4.44 7.64
CA VAL A 147 27.94 4.47 8.22
C VAL A 147 27.05 3.46 7.53
N GLY A 148 27.03 3.44 6.20
CA GLY A 148 26.19 2.49 5.45
C GLY A 148 26.60 1.03 5.69
N LYS A 149 27.93 0.76 5.77
CA LYS A 149 28.45 -0.57 6.11
C LYS A 149 27.98 -0.99 7.51
N GLN A 150 28.13 -0.12 8.51
CA GLN A 150 27.68 -0.39 9.87
C GLN A 150 26.16 -0.64 9.92
N ALA A 151 25.36 0.07 9.11
CA ALA A 151 23.92 -0.18 9.00
C ALA A 151 23.61 -1.58 8.45
N LEU A 152 24.35 -2.06 7.48
CA LEU A 152 24.21 -3.43 6.96
C LEU A 152 24.64 -4.48 8.00
N ASP A 153 25.74 -4.26 8.72
CA ASP A 153 26.18 -5.12 9.81
C ASP A 153 25.13 -5.15 10.94
N PHE A 154 24.56 -4.00 11.29
CA PHE A 154 23.46 -3.87 12.24
C PHE A 154 22.23 -4.68 11.80
N LEU A 155 21.83 -4.59 10.52
CA LEU A 155 20.72 -5.35 9.98
C LEU A 155 20.97 -6.87 10.09
N VAL A 156 22.14 -7.33 9.72
CA VAL A 156 22.50 -8.77 9.84
C VAL A 156 22.44 -9.21 11.30
N ALA A 157 23.06 -8.46 12.21
CA ALA A 157 23.11 -8.79 13.63
C ALA A 157 21.73 -8.86 14.28
N HIS A 158 20.77 -8.03 13.83
CA HIS A 158 19.42 -7.94 14.40
C HIS A 158 18.33 -8.65 13.57
N SER A 159 18.70 -9.43 12.56
CA SER A 159 17.72 -10.11 11.69
C SER A 159 17.37 -11.55 12.14
N GLY A 160 17.98 -12.05 13.21
CA GLY A 160 17.74 -13.40 13.72
C GLY A 160 17.93 -14.46 12.63
N THR A 161 16.99 -15.38 12.52
CA THR A 161 17.00 -16.47 11.52
C THR A 161 16.46 -16.05 10.14
N ARG A 162 16.05 -14.79 9.95
CA ARG A 162 15.55 -14.31 8.64
C ARG A 162 16.64 -14.41 7.59
N ARG A 163 16.33 -15.09 6.48
CA ARG A 163 17.23 -15.20 5.34
C ARG A 163 17.17 -13.96 4.44
N ASN A 164 15.95 -13.53 4.08
CA ASN A 164 15.75 -12.39 3.16
C ASN A 164 15.70 -11.09 3.94
N LEU A 165 16.57 -10.16 3.57
CA LEU A 165 16.69 -8.82 4.16
C LEU A 165 16.45 -7.78 3.07
N GLU A 166 15.62 -6.79 3.35
CA GLU A 166 15.30 -5.72 2.41
C GLU A 166 16.13 -4.47 2.77
N VAL A 167 16.69 -3.83 1.75
CA VAL A 167 17.40 -2.57 1.89
C VAL A 167 16.92 -1.60 0.82
N ASP A 168 16.31 -0.50 1.26
CA ASP A 168 15.83 0.55 0.38
C ASP A 168 16.83 1.71 0.38
N PHE A 169 17.42 2.02 -0.78
CA PHE A 169 18.22 3.22 -0.95
C PHE A 169 17.28 4.39 -1.24
N PHE A 170 17.26 5.33 -0.31
CA PHE A 170 16.31 6.43 -0.25
C PHE A 170 16.96 7.74 0.22
N GLY A 171 16.13 8.73 0.57
CA GLY A 171 16.52 10.02 1.11
C GLY A 171 15.95 11.17 0.28
N GLY A 172 16.78 12.15 -0.09
CA GLY A 172 16.44 13.17 -1.08
C GLY A 172 16.52 12.60 -2.49
N GLU A 173 17.74 12.42 -3.02
CA GLU A 173 17.99 11.70 -4.27
C GLU A 173 19.20 10.76 -4.07
N PRO A 174 18.96 9.43 -4.01
CA PRO A 174 20.04 8.46 -3.74
C PRO A 174 21.16 8.46 -4.76
N LEU A 175 20.86 8.76 -6.03
CA LEU A 175 21.87 8.80 -7.09
C LEU A 175 22.89 9.95 -6.90
N MET A 176 22.65 10.91 -6.01
CA MET A 176 23.66 11.90 -5.60
C MET A 176 24.80 11.27 -4.78
N ASN A 177 24.62 10.06 -4.28
CA ASN A 177 25.61 9.30 -3.53
C ASN A 177 25.79 7.87 -4.12
N PHE A 178 25.70 7.76 -5.43
CA PHE A 178 25.64 6.48 -6.13
C PHE A 178 26.89 5.61 -5.95
N ASP A 179 28.08 6.21 -5.84
CA ASP A 179 29.30 5.44 -5.59
C ASP A 179 29.27 4.73 -4.23
N VAL A 180 28.69 5.34 -3.21
CA VAL A 180 28.48 4.68 -1.91
C VAL A 180 27.44 3.58 -2.05
N VAL A 181 26.35 3.78 -2.78
CA VAL A 181 25.34 2.74 -3.05
C VAL A 181 26.01 1.51 -3.70
N LYS A 182 26.84 1.71 -4.75
CA LYS A 182 27.58 0.61 -5.42
C LYS A 182 28.47 -0.16 -4.44
N ARG A 183 29.23 0.55 -3.60
CA ARG A 183 30.12 -0.04 -2.61
C ARG A 183 29.35 -0.81 -1.52
N LEU A 184 28.19 -0.30 -1.06
CA LEU A 184 27.35 -0.97 -0.07
C LEU A 184 26.75 -2.25 -0.61
N VAL A 185 26.27 -2.25 -1.86
CA VAL A 185 25.76 -3.45 -2.52
C VAL A 185 26.87 -4.49 -2.65
N ALA A 186 28.06 -4.10 -3.12
CA ALA A 186 29.21 -5.00 -3.21
C ALA A 186 29.60 -5.60 -1.85
N TYR A 187 29.59 -4.80 -0.80
CA TYR A 187 29.83 -5.27 0.57
C TYR A 187 28.76 -6.28 1.02
N ALA A 188 27.49 -5.95 0.86
CA ALA A 188 26.39 -6.86 1.24
C ALA A 188 26.51 -8.21 0.53
N ARG A 189 26.76 -8.22 -0.80
CA ARG A 189 27.00 -9.45 -1.56
C ARG A 189 28.17 -10.28 -1.02
N SER A 190 29.23 -9.60 -0.55
CA SER A 190 30.41 -10.30 -0.02
C SER A 190 30.16 -11.05 1.28
N ILE A 191 29.20 -10.59 2.11
CA ILE A 191 28.90 -11.18 3.41
C ILE A 191 27.69 -12.14 3.38
N GLU A 192 26.88 -12.17 2.30
CA GLU A 192 25.65 -12.98 2.20
C GLU A 192 25.85 -14.45 2.54
N LYS A 193 26.89 -15.05 1.98
CA LYS A 193 27.16 -16.50 2.14
C LYS A 193 27.52 -16.84 3.58
N GLU A 194 28.42 -16.10 4.18
CA GLU A 194 28.87 -16.35 5.56
C GLU A 194 27.77 -16.06 6.58
N ALA A 195 27.02 -14.98 6.38
CA ALA A 195 25.90 -14.60 7.25
C ALA A 195 24.66 -15.48 7.04
N GLY A 196 24.57 -16.27 5.98
CA GLY A 196 23.37 -17.04 5.60
C GLY A 196 22.20 -16.14 5.21
N LYS A 197 22.48 -14.96 4.65
CA LYS A 197 21.51 -13.94 4.28
C LYS A 197 21.38 -13.82 2.77
N ASN A 198 20.30 -13.15 2.33
CA ASN A 198 20.06 -12.77 0.95
C ASN A 198 19.49 -11.35 0.95
N PHE A 199 20.29 -10.40 0.48
CA PHE A 199 19.85 -9.00 0.41
C PHE A 199 19.06 -8.72 -0.86
N ARG A 200 17.92 -8.04 -0.68
CA ARG A 200 17.08 -7.54 -1.77
C ARG A 200 17.09 -6.02 -1.72
N PHE A 201 17.55 -5.42 -2.78
CA PHE A 201 17.74 -3.97 -2.86
C PHE A 201 16.63 -3.31 -3.66
N THR A 202 16.14 -2.19 -3.16
CA THR A 202 15.26 -1.25 -3.87
C THR A 202 15.97 0.10 -3.98
N LEU A 203 15.85 0.76 -5.12
CA LEU A 203 16.29 2.14 -5.35
C LEU A 203 15.09 3.00 -5.76
N THR A 204 14.87 4.12 -5.06
CA THR A 204 13.87 5.12 -5.44
C THR A 204 14.57 6.34 -6.00
N THR A 205 14.25 6.78 -7.21
CA THR A 205 14.92 7.93 -7.86
C THR A 205 13.96 8.86 -8.58
N ASN A 206 14.30 10.16 -8.61
CA ASN A 206 13.63 11.15 -9.44
C ASN A 206 14.08 11.12 -10.92
N GLY A 207 15.03 10.29 -11.28
CA GLY A 207 15.47 10.04 -12.66
C GLY A 207 16.45 11.03 -13.26
N MET A 208 16.69 12.16 -12.65
CA MET A 208 17.54 13.22 -13.22
C MET A 208 18.98 12.76 -13.50
N LEU A 209 19.53 11.88 -12.66
CA LEU A 209 20.90 11.39 -12.71
C LEU A 209 21.03 10.01 -13.36
N ILE A 210 19.95 9.44 -13.91
CA ILE A 210 20.04 8.17 -14.63
C ILE A 210 20.89 8.35 -15.88
N ASP A 211 21.88 7.48 -16.02
CA ASP A 211 22.76 7.29 -17.17
C ASP A 211 22.94 5.79 -17.41
N ASP A 212 23.86 5.42 -18.32
CA ASP A 212 24.10 4.02 -18.67
C ASP A 212 24.70 3.20 -17.53
N ASP A 213 25.56 3.77 -16.69
CA ASP A 213 26.12 3.09 -15.50
C ASP A 213 25.01 2.79 -14.47
N VAL A 214 24.10 3.74 -14.24
CA VAL A 214 22.95 3.54 -13.38
C VAL A 214 22.03 2.44 -13.92
N ILE A 215 21.75 2.44 -15.23
CA ILE A 215 20.89 1.45 -15.88
C ILE A 215 21.50 0.05 -15.73
N ASP A 216 22.77 -0.11 -16.08
CA ASP A 216 23.48 -1.40 -16.01
C ASP A 216 23.53 -1.92 -14.58
N PHE A 217 23.89 -1.07 -13.62
CA PHE A 217 24.00 -1.44 -12.22
C PHE A 217 22.64 -1.81 -11.63
N THR A 218 21.62 -0.99 -11.82
CA THR A 218 20.28 -1.25 -11.24
C THR A 218 19.63 -2.50 -11.85
N ASN A 219 19.88 -2.77 -13.14
CA ASN A 219 19.36 -3.97 -13.79
C ASN A 219 20.09 -5.24 -13.33
N ARG A 220 21.33 -5.14 -12.89
CA ARG A 220 22.08 -6.27 -12.35
C ARG A 220 21.77 -6.53 -10.86
N GLU A 221 21.75 -5.49 -10.04
CA GLU A 221 21.76 -5.62 -8.58
C GLU A 221 20.42 -5.34 -7.88
N MET A 222 19.57 -4.46 -8.44
CA MET A 222 18.33 -4.06 -7.78
C MET A 222 17.20 -5.03 -8.07
N SER A 223 16.59 -5.56 -7.00
CA SER A 223 15.38 -6.37 -7.07
C SER A 223 14.21 -5.54 -7.58
N ASN A 224 14.16 -4.27 -7.19
CA ASN A 224 13.13 -3.33 -7.61
C ASN A 224 13.70 -1.92 -7.83
N VAL A 225 13.11 -1.15 -8.74
CA VAL A 225 13.43 0.28 -8.95
C VAL A 225 12.14 1.07 -8.95
N VAL A 226 12.07 2.10 -8.12
CA VAL A 226 10.92 3.02 -8.04
C VAL A 226 11.28 4.32 -8.76
N LEU A 227 10.52 4.65 -9.80
CA LEU A 227 10.75 5.76 -10.70
C LEU A 227 9.68 6.84 -10.47
N SER A 228 10.08 8.02 -10.02
CA SER A 228 9.17 9.07 -9.60
C SER A 228 8.64 9.86 -10.80
N LEU A 229 7.37 9.62 -11.19
CA LEU A 229 6.67 10.31 -12.28
C LEU A 229 5.21 10.54 -11.91
N ASP A 230 4.73 11.78 -11.98
CA ASP A 230 3.35 12.12 -11.59
C ASP A 230 2.34 12.05 -12.77
N GLY A 231 2.76 11.55 -13.94
CA GLY A 231 1.92 11.36 -15.12
C GLY A 231 2.04 12.48 -16.13
N ARG A 232 0.97 13.26 -16.33
CA ARG A 232 0.94 14.36 -17.29
C ARG A 232 2.07 15.38 -17.04
N ARG A 233 2.62 15.90 -18.13
CA ARG A 233 3.74 16.86 -18.06
C ARG A 233 3.44 18.06 -17.19
N GLU A 234 2.29 18.72 -17.41
CA GLU A 234 1.89 19.90 -16.66
C GLU A 234 1.63 19.63 -15.17
N VAL A 235 1.21 18.41 -14.81
CA VAL A 235 1.04 17.96 -13.44
C VAL A 235 2.41 17.75 -12.80
N HIS A 236 3.28 16.99 -13.47
CA HIS A 236 4.61 16.71 -12.99
C HIS A 236 5.45 17.97 -12.80
N ASP A 237 5.53 18.81 -13.84
CA ASP A 237 6.36 20.01 -13.86
C ASP A 237 5.81 21.15 -12.98
N ARG A 238 4.56 21.08 -12.53
CA ARG A 238 4.02 21.99 -11.50
C ARG A 238 4.78 21.88 -10.18
N TYR A 239 5.19 20.69 -9.82
CA TYR A 239 5.77 20.40 -8.51
C TYR A 239 7.23 19.99 -8.57
N ARG A 240 7.62 19.17 -9.57
CA ARG A 240 8.96 18.57 -9.66
C ARG A 240 9.89 19.40 -10.55
N VAL A 241 10.28 20.54 -10.04
CA VAL A 241 11.20 21.47 -10.71
C VAL A 241 12.61 21.37 -10.14
N ASP A 242 13.62 21.80 -10.93
CA ASP A 242 14.97 22.00 -10.43
C ASP A 242 15.09 23.33 -9.66
N TYR A 243 16.26 23.61 -9.11
CA TYR A 243 16.49 24.85 -8.35
C TYR A 243 16.43 26.13 -9.20
N ALA A 244 16.45 26.03 -10.52
CA ALA A 244 16.23 27.15 -11.45
C ALA A 244 14.76 27.30 -11.86
N GLY A 245 13.87 26.41 -11.36
CA GLY A 245 12.44 26.42 -11.67
C GLY A 245 12.07 25.72 -12.98
N HIS A 246 12.99 24.99 -13.61
CA HIS A 246 12.69 24.25 -14.83
C HIS A 246 12.06 22.90 -14.49
N GLY A 247 11.03 22.52 -15.25
CA GLY A 247 10.40 21.20 -15.16
C GLY A 247 11.37 20.06 -15.46
N SER A 248 11.09 18.89 -14.92
CA SER A 248 11.96 17.71 -15.07
C SER A 248 11.41 16.65 -16.04
N TRP A 249 10.14 16.73 -16.44
CA TRP A 249 9.45 15.69 -17.19
C TRP A 249 10.16 15.31 -18.50
N ASP A 250 10.49 16.27 -19.36
CA ASP A 250 11.17 16.04 -20.65
C ASP A 250 12.56 15.43 -20.47
N ARG A 251 13.19 15.65 -19.33
CA ARG A 251 14.55 15.16 -19.02
C ARG A 251 14.54 13.72 -18.49
N ILE A 252 13.49 13.33 -17.76
CA ILE A 252 13.46 12.04 -17.07
C ILE A 252 12.71 10.97 -17.85
N VAL A 253 11.63 11.30 -18.58
CA VAL A 253 10.82 10.30 -19.29
C VAL A 253 11.66 9.44 -20.27
N PRO A 254 12.50 9.99 -21.14
CA PRO A 254 13.34 9.16 -22.01
C PRO A 254 14.30 8.24 -21.26
N LYS A 255 14.81 8.68 -20.09
CA LYS A 255 15.68 7.90 -19.24
C LYS A 255 14.94 6.74 -18.59
N PHE A 256 13.71 6.98 -18.11
CA PHE A 256 12.84 5.95 -17.55
C PHE A 256 12.49 4.90 -18.59
N GLN A 257 12.10 5.32 -19.80
CA GLN A 257 11.83 4.42 -20.91
C GLN A 257 13.04 3.53 -21.24
N LYS A 258 14.25 4.11 -21.30
CA LYS A 258 15.49 3.37 -21.54
C LYS A 258 15.78 2.36 -20.42
N LEU A 259 15.64 2.77 -19.15
CA LEU A 259 15.85 1.91 -17.99
C LEU A 259 14.86 0.75 -17.99
N VAL A 260 13.56 1.03 -18.15
CA VAL A 260 12.50 0.01 -18.14
C VAL A 260 12.67 -0.99 -19.27
N ALA A 261 12.97 -0.52 -20.48
CA ALA A 261 13.25 -1.39 -21.63
C ALA A 261 14.43 -2.34 -21.36
N ALA A 262 15.48 -1.85 -20.69
CA ALA A 262 16.66 -2.64 -20.34
C ALA A 262 16.43 -3.60 -19.16
N ARG A 263 15.35 -3.45 -18.34
CA ARG A 263 15.06 -4.33 -17.20
C ARG A 263 14.62 -5.75 -17.62
N GLY A 264 14.10 -5.93 -18.85
CA GLY A 264 13.76 -7.26 -19.37
C GLY A 264 12.75 -8.02 -18.49
N GLY A 265 11.71 -7.35 -17.99
CA GLY A 265 10.67 -7.95 -17.14
C GLY A 265 10.97 -7.99 -15.63
N LYS A 266 12.10 -7.43 -15.17
CA LYS A 266 12.36 -7.27 -13.74
C LYS A 266 11.48 -6.17 -13.15
N ASN A 267 11.19 -6.28 -11.85
CA ASN A 267 10.30 -5.38 -11.13
C ASN A 267 10.74 -3.91 -11.20
N TYR A 268 9.80 -3.04 -11.48
CA TYR A 268 9.89 -1.60 -11.32
C TYR A 268 8.51 -1.06 -10.97
N TYR A 269 8.45 0.18 -10.49
CA TYR A 269 7.19 0.91 -10.36
C TYR A 269 7.39 2.36 -10.78
N MET A 270 6.49 2.85 -11.65
CA MET A 270 6.28 4.29 -11.79
C MET A 270 5.49 4.74 -10.56
N ARG A 271 6.05 5.65 -9.78
CA ARG A 271 5.39 6.17 -8.58
C ARG A 271 5.06 7.64 -8.76
N GLY A 272 3.77 7.93 -8.90
CA GLY A 272 3.24 9.27 -8.98
C GLY A 272 2.56 9.72 -7.69
N THR A 273 2.32 11.02 -7.61
CA THR A 273 1.59 11.67 -6.53
C THR A 273 0.45 12.48 -7.12
N PHE A 274 -0.76 12.32 -6.60
CA PHE A 274 -1.88 13.19 -6.93
C PHE A 274 -2.21 14.13 -5.79
N THR A 275 -2.74 15.30 -6.13
CA THR A 275 -2.93 16.45 -5.24
C THR A 275 -4.28 17.08 -5.50
N HIS A 276 -4.66 18.11 -4.74
CA HIS A 276 -5.81 18.96 -5.04
C HIS A 276 -5.81 19.49 -6.49
N ALA A 277 -4.64 19.72 -7.07
CA ALA A 277 -4.53 20.24 -8.44
C ALA A 277 -4.76 19.20 -9.54
N ASN A 278 -4.72 17.91 -9.21
CA ASN A 278 -4.96 16.79 -10.13
C ASN A 278 -5.75 15.64 -9.46
N PRO A 279 -6.93 15.91 -8.89
CA PRO A 279 -7.76 14.85 -8.31
C PRO A 279 -8.27 13.87 -9.38
N ASP A 280 -8.18 14.24 -10.68
CA ASP A 280 -8.46 13.45 -11.88
C ASP A 280 -7.27 12.55 -12.29
N PHE A 281 -6.64 11.91 -11.32
CA PHE A 281 -5.36 11.19 -11.47
C PHE A 281 -5.40 10.02 -12.47
N LEU A 282 -6.57 9.55 -12.89
CA LEU A 282 -6.68 8.54 -13.94
C LEU A 282 -6.02 9.00 -15.24
N LYS A 283 -6.14 10.28 -15.60
CA LYS A 283 -5.46 10.84 -16.78
C LYS A 283 -3.94 10.78 -16.67
N ASP A 284 -3.42 10.84 -15.46
CA ASP A 284 -1.99 10.69 -15.19
C ASP A 284 -1.54 9.24 -15.38
N ILE A 285 -2.38 8.28 -14.96
CA ILE A 285 -2.17 6.85 -15.21
C ILE A 285 -2.24 6.54 -16.71
N GLU A 286 -3.25 7.05 -17.43
CA GLU A 286 -3.37 6.88 -18.88
C GLU A 286 -2.14 7.43 -19.60
N THR A 287 -1.65 8.61 -19.19
CA THR A 287 -0.39 9.18 -19.73
C THR A 287 0.79 8.23 -19.52
N MET A 288 0.95 7.64 -18.33
CA MET A 288 2.03 6.68 -18.07
C MET A 288 1.89 5.43 -18.94
N LEU A 289 0.66 4.93 -19.14
CA LEU A 289 0.38 3.80 -20.04
C LEU A 289 0.73 4.12 -21.49
N ASP A 290 0.40 5.32 -21.98
CA ASP A 290 0.73 5.79 -23.32
C ASP A 290 2.24 5.95 -23.53
N LEU A 291 2.99 6.24 -22.47
CA LEU A 291 4.46 6.24 -22.45
C LEU A 291 5.08 4.83 -22.45
N GLY A 292 4.25 3.77 -22.33
CA GLY A 292 4.67 2.36 -22.34
C GLY A 292 4.99 1.78 -20.96
N PHE A 293 4.66 2.47 -19.87
CA PHE A 293 4.84 1.95 -18.52
C PHE A 293 3.62 1.12 -18.08
N THR A 294 3.85 -0.06 -17.53
CA THR A 294 2.78 -1.01 -17.14
C THR A 294 2.76 -1.36 -15.66
N GLU A 295 3.77 -0.94 -14.90
CA GLU A 295 3.84 -1.15 -13.45
C GLU A 295 3.67 0.20 -12.74
N LEU A 296 2.46 0.48 -12.25
CA LEU A 296 2.05 1.82 -11.83
C LEU A 296 1.65 1.88 -10.36
N SER A 297 1.94 3.01 -9.73
CA SER A 297 1.52 3.36 -8.37
C SER A 297 1.22 4.87 -8.31
N MET A 298 0.05 5.25 -7.79
CA MET A 298 -0.31 6.64 -7.53
C MET A 298 -0.75 6.80 -6.08
N GLU A 299 -0.12 7.72 -5.36
CA GLU A 299 -0.41 7.98 -3.95
C GLU A 299 -0.98 9.40 -3.76
N PRO A 300 -1.87 9.59 -2.78
CA PRO A 300 -2.24 10.93 -2.38
C PRO A 300 -1.02 11.67 -1.81
N VAL A 301 -0.97 12.97 -2.04
CA VAL A 301 0.07 13.83 -1.43
C VAL A 301 0.00 13.74 0.10
N VAL A 302 1.17 13.73 0.72
CA VAL A 302 1.33 13.92 2.17
C VAL A 302 1.96 15.28 2.39
N CYS A 303 1.20 16.22 2.95
CA CYS A 303 1.61 17.61 3.20
C CYS A 303 1.00 18.12 4.51
N ALA A 304 1.45 19.29 4.93
CA ALA A 304 0.89 19.94 6.10
C ALA A 304 -0.55 20.43 5.83
N PRO A 305 -1.41 20.46 6.86
CA PRO A 305 -2.75 21.03 6.72
C PRO A 305 -2.71 22.48 6.21
N GLY A 306 -3.55 22.81 5.23
CA GLY A 306 -3.61 24.11 4.58
C GLY A 306 -2.57 24.33 3.47
N ASP A 307 -1.77 23.32 3.11
CA ASP A 307 -0.90 23.38 1.92
C ASP A 307 -1.75 23.43 0.64
N ALA A 308 -1.30 24.16 -0.36
CA ALA A 308 -2.00 24.28 -1.64
C ALA A 308 -2.14 22.95 -2.42
N ALA A 309 -1.34 21.96 -2.09
CA ALA A 309 -1.42 20.61 -2.66
C ALA A 309 -2.38 19.70 -1.88
N GLU A 310 -2.83 20.09 -0.68
CA GLU A 310 -3.63 19.25 0.21
C GLU A 310 -4.94 18.80 -0.45
N LEU A 311 -5.21 17.50 -0.39
CA LEU A 311 -6.50 16.95 -0.78
C LEU A 311 -7.53 17.25 0.31
N THR A 312 -8.66 17.80 -0.09
CA THR A 312 -9.75 18.21 0.81
C THR A 312 -10.96 17.30 0.72
N ALA A 313 -11.94 17.51 1.59
CA ALA A 313 -13.21 16.79 1.52
C ALA A 313 -13.96 17.02 0.19
N GLU A 314 -13.72 18.15 -0.48
CA GLU A 314 -14.33 18.47 -1.78
C GLU A 314 -13.75 17.63 -2.92
N ASP A 315 -12.48 17.22 -2.81
CA ASP A 315 -11.82 16.35 -3.79
C ASP A 315 -12.25 14.88 -3.68
N LEU A 316 -12.69 14.47 -2.50
CA LEU A 316 -12.95 13.07 -2.20
C LEU A 316 -13.91 12.39 -3.19
N PRO A 317 -15.07 12.96 -3.55
CA PRO A 317 -15.97 12.32 -4.52
C PRO A 317 -15.33 12.10 -5.88
N VAL A 318 -14.48 13.06 -6.33
CA VAL A 318 -13.76 12.94 -7.60
C VAL A 318 -12.74 11.81 -7.52
N VAL A 319 -11.93 11.77 -6.46
CA VAL A 319 -10.89 10.75 -6.28
C VAL A 319 -11.48 9.35 -6.17
N LEU A 320 -12.62 9.19 -5.47
CA LEU A 320 -13.30 7.89 -5.37
C LEU A 320 -13.83 7.42 -6.73
N ASP A 321 -14.43 8.30 -7.54
CA ASP A 321 -14.84 8.02 -8.91
C ASP A 321 -13.65 7.63 -9.82
N GLN A 322 -12.48 8.27 -9.62
CA GLN A 322 -11.29 7.88 -10.39
C GLN A 322 -10.82 6.46 -10.08
N TYR A 323 -10.94 5.99 -8.84
CA TYR A 323 -10.62 4.60 -8.52
C TYR A 323 -11.58 3.61 -9.22
N GLU A 324 -12.88 3.91 -9.29
CA GLU A 324 -13.84 3.06 -10.02
C GLU A 324 -13.51 3.03 -11.52
N LYS A 325 -13.30 4.18 -12.14
CA LYS A 325 -12.89 4.28 -13.55
C LYS A 325 -11.55 3.60 -13.84
N LEU A 326 -10.62 3.62 -12.91
CA LEU A 326 -9.35 2.89 -13.03
C LEU A 326 -9.59 1.38 -13.05
N ALA A 327 -10.48 0.86 -12.22
CA ALA A 327 -10.82 -0.54 -12.22
C ALA A 327 -11.49 -0.95 -13.54
N ASP A 328 -12.41 -0.15 -14.07
CA ASP A 328 -13.01 -0.36 -15.39
C ASP A 328 -11.96 -0.35 -16.51
N LEU A 329 -11.00 0.58 -16.44
CA LEU A 329 -9.89 0.65 -17.39
C LEU A 329 -9.02 -0.62 -17.32
N MET A 330 -8.73 -1.14 -16.11
CA MET A 330 -7.96 -2.38 -15.94
C MET A 330 -8.68 -3.56 -16.58
N ILE A 331 -9.98 -3.74 -16.29
CA ILE A 331 -10.80 -4.81 -16.86
C ILE A 331 -10.85 -4.70 -18.39
N LYS A 332 -11.07 -3.50 -18.92
CA LYS A 332 -11.08 -3.26 -20.37
C LYS A 332 -9.75 -3.65 -21.01
N ARG A 333 -8.63 -3.21 -20.45
CA ARG A 333 -7.29 -3.50 -20.98
C ARG A 333 -6.93 -4.99 -20.84
N ASP A 334 -7.36 -5.66 -19.76
CA ASP A 334 -7.23 -7.12 -19.62
C ASP A 334 -7.92 -7.85 -20.79
N ARG A 335 -9.16 -7.44 -21.12
CA ARG A 335 -9.93 -8.02 -22.25
C ARG A 335 -9.29 -7.73 -23.61
N GLU A 336 -8.59 -6.62 -23.74
CA GLU A 336 -7.84 -6.26 -24.97
C GLU A 336 -6.47 -6.95 -25.06
N GLY A 337 -6.06 -7.78 -24.08
CA GLY A 337 -4.74 -8.40 -24.03
C GLY A 337 -3.60 -7.42 -23.76
N LYS A 338 -3.88 -6.28 -23.15
CA LYS A 338 -2.93 -5.22 -22.78
C LYS A 338 -2.95 -4.93 -21.27
N PRO A 339 -2.77 -5.95 -20.42
CA PRO A 339 -2.85 -5.77 -18.97
C PRO A 339 -1.80 -4.80 -18.44
N PHE A 340 -2.08 -4.20 -17.30
CA PHE A 340 -1.12 -3.44 -16.51
C PHE A 340 -1.35 -3.70 -15.01
N THR A 341 -0.33 -3.42 -14.21
CA THR A 341 -0.41 -3.53 -12.76
C THR A 341 -0.63 -2.16 -12.14
N PHE A 342 -1.64 -2.05 -11.28
CA PHE A 342 -1.76 -0.94 -10.35
C PHE A 342 -1.47 -1.46 -8.94
N TYR A 343 -0.35 -1.00 -8.34
CA TYR A 343 0.20 -1.55 -7.09
C TYR A 343 -0.85 -1.67 -5.96
N HIS A 344 -1.74 -0.67 -5.84
CA HIS A 344 -2.74 -0.63 -4.79
C HIS A 344 -3.94 -1.55 -5.03
N TYR A 345 -4.04 -2.19 -6.20
CA TYR A 345 -5.05 -3.19 -6.53
C TYR A 345 -4.48 -4.61 -6.54
N MET A 346 -3.21 -4.77 -6.15
CA MET A 346 -2.61 -6.08 -6.01
C MET A 346 -3.10 -6.74 -4.72
N ILE A 347 -4.08 -7.62 -4.85
CA ILE A 347 -4.61 -8.44 -3.75
C ILE A 347 -4.51 -9.92 -4.14
N ASP A 348 -4.38 -10.77 -3.12
CA ASP A 348 -4.45 -12.21 -3.27
C ASP A 348 -5.67 -12.69 -2.49
N LEU A 349 -6.67 -13.18 -3.20
CA LEU A 349 -7.91 -13.73 -2.62
C LEU A 349 -7.80 -15.22 -2.33
N SER A 350 -6.79 -15.93 -2.85
CA SER A 350 -6.60 -17.38 -2.65
C SER A 350 -5.88 -17.73 -1.35
N GLY A 351 -5.02 -16.87 -0.85
CA GLY A 351 -4.26 -17.13 0.38
C GLY A 351 -3.87 -15.86 1.12
N GLY A 352 -3.74 -14.75 0.41
CA GLY A 352 -3.41 -13.42 0.90
C GLY A 352 -2.10 -13.34 1.70
N PRO A 353 -1.70 -12.15 2.16
CA PRO A 353 -0.59 -12.03 3.09
C PRO A 353 -0.92 -12.75 4.39
N CYS A 354 0.10 -13.33 5.04
CA CYS A 354 -0.10 -14.04 6.29
C CYS A 354 -0.78 -13.12 7.33
N ILE A 355 -1.56 -13.71 8.22
CA ILE A 355 -2.36 -12.98 9.22
C ILE A 355 -1.52 -12.01 10.07
N TYR A 356 -0.24 -12.32 10.30
CA TYR A 356 0.69 -11.42 10.96
C TYR A 356 0.76 -10.06 10.28
N LYS A 357 0.96 -10.02 8.94
CA LYS A 357 0.99 -8.77 8.17
C LYS A 357 -0.36 -8.06 8.17
N ARG A 358 -1.45 -8.83 8.10
CA ARG A 358 -2.82 -8.28 8.11
C ARG A 358 -3.14 -7.58 9.43
N ILE A 359 -2.58 -8.05 10.54
CA ILE A 359 -2.81 -7.46 11.87
C ILE A 359 -1.83 -6.34 12.16
N SER A 360 -0.52 -6.53 11.90
CA SER A 360 0.53 -5.64 12.39
C SER A 360 1.10 -4.64 11.38
N GLY A 361 0.67 -4.71 10.11
CA GLY A 361 1.06 -3.78 9.07
C GLY A 361 2.53 -3.87 8.65
N CYS A 362 3.14 -2.71 8.30
CA CYS A 362 4.49 -2.63 7.72
C CYS A 362 5.62 -2.95 8.70
N GLY A 363 5.37 -2.88 10.01
CA GLY A 363 6.37 -3.11 11.04
C GLY A 363 7.29 -1.90 11.31
N SER A 364 6.85 -0.68 10.97
CA SER A 364 7.61 0.54 11.29
C SER A 364 7.97 0.60 12.77
N GLY A 365 9.20 1.05 13.08
CA GLY A 365 9.72 1.14 14.45
C GLY A 365 10.07 -0.20 15.11
N THR A 366 9.73 -1.32 14.49
CA THR A 366 9.98 -2.66 15.04
C THR A 366 10.78 -3.54 14.09
N GLU A 367 10.21 -3.94 12.98
CA GLU A 367 10.85 -4.79 11.97
C GLU A 367 11.44 -4.01 10.78
N TYR A 368 11.04 -2.74 10.63
CA TYR A 368 11.48 -1.80 9.60
C TYR A 368 11.89 -0.49 10.25
N MET A 369 13.05 0.05 9.88
CA MET A 369 13.57 1.31 10.39
C MET A 369 14.23 2.12 9.27
N ALA A 370 14.25 3.45 9.41
CA ALA A 370 15.06 4.33 8.58
C ALA A 370 16.39 4.65 9.29
N VAL A 371 17.46 4.77 8.49
CA VAL A 371 18.81 5.13 8.95
C VAL A 371 19.22 6.43 8.28
N THR A 372 19.57 7.45 9.07
CA THR A 372 20.03 8.74 8.58
C THR A 372 21.48 8.68 8.07
N PRO A 373 21.99 9.70 7.34
CA PRO A 373 23.40 9.76 6.95
C PRO A 373 24.38 9.73 8.12
N TRP A 374 23.91 10.04 9.33
CA TRP A 374 24.70 10.04 10.58
C TRP A 374 24.54 8.74 11.38
N GLY A 375 23.73 7.79 10.92
CA GLY A 375 23.51 6.51 11.58
C GLY A 375 22.39 6.48 12.60
N ASP A 376 21.59 7.54 12.75
CA ASP A 376 20.44 7.54 13.65
C ASP A 376 19.33 6.66 13.12
N LEU A 377 18.62 5.98 14.02
CA LEU A 377 17.49 5.11 13.75
C LEU A 377 16.16 5.82 14.00
N TYR A 378 15.25 5.73 13.03
CA TYR A 378 13.87 6.24 13.12
C TYR A 378 12.86 5.16 12.74
N PRO A 379 11.58 5.24 13.19
CA PRO A 379 10.57 4.22 12.88
C PRO A 379 10.35 4.00 11.38
N CYS A 380 10.37 5.06 10.57
CA CYS A 380 10.38 5.01 9.11
C CYS A 380 10.84 6.36 8.54
N HIS A 381 10.98 6.44 7.21
CA HIS A 381 11.43 7.65 6.51
C HIS A 381 10.56 8.89 6.77
N GLN A 382 9.27 8.72 7.08
CA GLN A 382 8.37 9.86 7.36
C GLN A 382 8.56 10.48 8.76
N PHE A 383 9.23 9.79 9.69
CA PHE A 383 9.54 10.31 11.03
C PHE A 383 10.96 10.88 11.14
N VAL A 384 11.77 10.74 10.09
CA VAL A 384 13.14 11.28 10.10
C VAL A 384 13.11 12.80 10.22
N GLY A 385 13.89 13.35 11.15
CA GLY A 385 13.91 14.77 11.49
C GLY A 385 13.00 15.17 12.66
N GLU A 386 12.14 14.27 13.13
CA GLU A 386 11.36 14.48 14.36
C GLU A 386 12.10 13.82 15.55
N GLU A 387 12.91 14.59 16.27
CA GLU A 387 13.83 14.10 17.32
C GLU A 387 13.14 13.22 18.37
N LYS A 388 11.90 13.48 18.71
CA LYS A 388 11.14 12.66 19.68
C LYS A 388 10.94 11.21 19.24
N PHE A 389 11.00 10.93 17.92
CA PHE A 389 10.89 9.58 17.34
C PHE A 389 12.23 8.93 17.08
N ARG A 390 13.34 9.56 17.44
CA ARG A 390 14.64 8.92 17.33
C ARG A 390 14.68 7.69 18.23
N LEU A 391 14.91 6.51 17.63
CA LEU A 391 14.95 5.24 18.34
C LEU A 391 16.30 4.91 18.97
N GLY A 392 17.37 5.49 18.44
CA GLY A 392 18.75 5.21 18.82
C GLY A 392 19.66 5.38 17.62
N ASP A 393 20.69 4.55 17.50
CA ASP A 393 21.62 4.57 16.37
C ASP A 393 22.16 3.17 16.03
N ILE A 394 22.85 3.05 14.88
CA ILE A 394 23.36 1.78 14.38
C ILE A 394 24.52 1.18 15.17
N TRP A 395 25.13 1.91 16.09
CA TRP A 395 26.24 1.43 16.92
C TRP A 395 25.76 0.91 18.27
N HIS A 396 24.76 1.57 18.86
CA HIS A 396 24.21 1.23 20.19
C HIS A 396 22.87 0.53 20.12
N GLY A 397 22.27 0.48 18.91
CA GLY A 397 20.95 -0.12 18.70
C GLY A 397 19.80 0.79 19.15
N VAL A 398 18.65 0.18 19.40
CA VAL A 398 17.47 0.88 19.88
C VAL A 398 17.63 1.17 21.38
N THR A 399 17.72 2.44 21.73
CA THR A 399 17.85 2.92 23.11
C THR A 399 16.55 3.55 23.63
N ASN A 400 15.71 4.10 22.73
CA ASN A 400 14.41 4.66 23.05
C ASN A 400 13.32 3.57 22.99
N THR A 401 13.32 2.70 23.99
CA THR A 401 12.37 1.57 24.08
C THR A 401 10.93 2.02 24.31
N ALA A 402 10.72 3.22 24.86
CA ALA A 402 9.38 3.77 25.06
C ALA A 402 8.71 4.06 23.71
N VAL A 403 9.37 4.78 22.82
CA VAL A 403 8.86 5.03 21.45
C VAL A 403 8.74 3.72 20.66
N GLN A 404 9.73 2.82 20.74
CA GLN A 404 9.61 1.51 20.10
C GLN A 404 8.38 0.75 20.61
N GLY A 405 8.07 0.82 21.90
CA GLY A 405 6.89 0.22 22.52
C GLY A 405 5.58 0.76 21.95
N GLU A 406 5.48 2.07 21.68
CA GLU A 406 4.32 2.67 21.01
C GLU A 406 4.08 2.05 19.62
N PHE A 407 5.13 1.89 18.81
CA PHE A 407 5.04 1.24 17.51
C PHE A 407 4.79 -0.27 17.61
N ALA A 408 5.34 -0.92 18.61
CA ALA A 408 5.06 -2.33 18.87
C ALA A 408 3.61 -2.57 19.27
N ALA A 409 2.97 -1.63 19.94
CA ALA A 409 1.56 -1.69 20.29
C ALA A 409 0.64 -1.44 19.10
N CYS A 410 1.11 -0.79 18.02
CA CYS A 410 0.31 -0.53 16.83
C CYS A 410 -0.05 -1.84 16.12
N ASN A 411 -1.33 -2.15 16.10
CA ASN A 411 -1.93 -3.22 15.29
C ASN A 411 -3.40 -2.84 15.02
N VAL A 412 -4.07 -3.57 14.14
CA VAL A 412 -5.43 -3.22 13.73
C VAL A 412 -6.42 -3.13 14.89
N TYR A 413 -6.26 -3.95 15.94
CA TYR A 413 -7.14 -3.97 17.12
C TYR A 413 -6.80 -2.90 18.17
N ALA A 414 -5.64 -2.23 18.02
CA ALA A 414 -5.25 -1.12 18.89
C ALA A 414 -5.96 0.20 18.50
N HIS A 415 -6.61 0.24 17.34
CA HIS A 415 -7.38 1.38 16.87
C HIS A 415 -8.88 1.12 17.07
N PRO A 416 -9.56 1.82 18.01
CA PRO A 416 -10.98 1.57 18.28
C PRO A 416 -11.87 1.61 17.03
N GLU A 417 -11.66 2.59 16.14
CA GLU A 417 -12.43 2.76 14.93
C GLU A 417 -12.17 1.67 13.86
N CYS A 418 -11.09 0.88 14.01
CA CYS A 418 -10.77 -0.19 13.08
C CYS A 418 -11.43 -1.52 13.44
N ARG A 419 -11.93 -1.68 14.68
CA ARG A 419 -12.56 -2.93 15.13
C ARG A 419 -13.76 -3.32 14.31
N ASP A 420 -14.58 -2.34 13.91
CA ASP A 420 -15.80 -2.54 13.14
C ASP A 420 -15.61 -2.23 11.63
N CYS A 421 -14.36 -2.02 11.20
CA CYS A 421 -14.07 -1.72 9.81
C CYS A 421 -13.92 -3.01 8.99
N TRP A 422 -14.74 -3.15 7.96
CA TRP A 422 -14.66 -4.29 7.05
C TRP A 422 -13.29 -4.43 6.37
N ALA A 423 -12.61 -3.31 6.09
CA ALA A 423 -11.30 -3.32 5.42
C ALA A 423 -10.12 -3.60 6.37
N ARG A 424 -10.36 -3.85 7.66
CA ARG A 424 -9.32 -3.91 8.69
C ARG A 424 -8.19 -4.89 8.42
N LEU A 425 -8.49 -6.07 7.91
CA LEU A 425 -7.49 -7.11 7.62
C LEU A 425 -6.79 -6.94 6.26
N TYR A 426 -7.19 -5.95 5.47
CA TYR A 426 -6.46 -5.48 4.29
C TYR A 426 -5.63 -4.24 4.60
N CYS A 427 -6.18 -3.32 5.42
CA CYS A 427 -5.56 -2.04 5.79
C CYS A 427 -4.51 -2.17 6.90
N SER A 428 -4.65 -3.15 7.80
CA SER A 428 -3.76 -3.37 8.95
C SER A 428 -3.66 -2.18 9.93
N GLY A 429 -4.71 -1.36 10.04
CA GLY A 429 -4.72 -0.16 10.89
C GLY A 429 -4.16 1.10 10.25
N GLY A 430 -3.74 1.05 8.98
CA GLY A 430 -3.25 2.21 8.23
C GLY A 430 -1.77 2.53 8.47
N CYS A 431 -1.38 3.76 8.09
CA CYS A 431 -0.02 4.26 8.24
C CYS A 431 0.14 5.01 9.57
N ALA A 432 1.06 4.58 10.43
CA ALA A 432 1.33 5.22 11.72
C ALA A 432 1.78 6.69 11.58
N ALA A 433 2.51 7.03 10.50
CA ALA A 433 2.92 8.40 10.24
C ALA A 433 1.73 9.28 9.84
N ASN A 434 0.86 8.81 8.91
CA ASN A 434 -0.33 9.56 8.54
C ASN A 434 -1.28 9.71 9.75
N ALA A 435 -1.43 8.65 10.57
CA ALA A 435 -2.20 8.71 11.81
C ALA A 435 -1.64 9.78 12.77
N TYR A 436 -0.32 9.77 12.97
CA TYR A 436 0.34 10.73 13.85
C TYR A 436 0.20 12.17 13.34
N HIS A 437 0.51 12.44 12.08
CA HIS A 437 0.45 13.79 11.51
C HIS A 437 -0.98 14.36 11.44
N SER A 438 -1.99 13.49 11.37
CA SER A 438 -3.40 13.92 11.37
C SER A 438 -4.03 14.01 12.75
N THR A 439 -3.55 13.25 13.76
CA THR A 439 -4.22 13.12 15.06
C THR A 439 -3.32 13.38 16.26
N GLY A 440 -2.01 13.50 16.07
CA GLY A 440 -1.01 13.59 17.14
C GLY A 440 -0.68 12.26 17.82
N LYS A 441 -1.23 11.12 17.34
CA LYS A 441 -1.02 9.78 17.92
C LYS A 441 -0.72 8.76 16.83
N VAL A 442 0.27 7.88 17.04
CA VAL A 442 0.57 6.78 16.09
C VAL A 442 -0.55 5.75 16.01
N THR A 443 -1.38 5.63 17.07
CA THR A 443 -2.59 4.82 17.13
C THR A 443 -3.87 5.59 16.75
N GLY A 444 -3.74 6.79 16.18
CA GLY A 444 -4.86 7.53 15.63
C GLY A 444 -5.32 6.96 14.28
N VAL A 445 -6.35 7.57 13.70
CA VAL A 445 -6.91 7.15 12.40
C VAL A 445 -6.99 8.35 11.46
N TYR A 446 -6.31 8.25 10.33
CA TYR A 446 -6.41 9.24 9.25
C TYR A 446 -7.65 8.97 8.41
N LYS A 447 -8.78 9.60 8.78
CA LYS A 447 -10.11 9.31 8.21
C LYS A 447 -10.19 9.46 6.68
N TYR A 448 -9.59 10.52 6.11
CA TYR A 448 -9.53 10.69 4.66
C TYR A 448 -8.87 9.49 3.97
N GLY A 449 -7.73 9.03 4.51
CA GLY A 449 -7.06 7.82 4.03
C GLY A 449 -7.89 6.56 4.17
N CYS A 450 -8.79 6.47 5.17
CA CYS A 450 -9.72 5.35 5.31
C CYS A 450 -10.71 5.29 4.15
N GLU A 451 -11.28 6.44 3.73
CA GLU A 451 -12.20 6.49 2.59
C GLU A 451 -11.52 6.04 1.30
N LEU A 452 -10.31 6.55 1.05
CA LEU A 452 -9.52 6.15 -0.12
C LEU A 452 -9.18 4.65 -0.09
N PHE A 453 -8.80 4.13 1.08
CA PHE A 453 -8.41 2.73 1.21
C PHE A 453 -9.60 1.79 0.99
N ARG A 454 -10.75 2.08 1.58
CA ARG A 454 -11.97 1.29 1.39
C ARG A 454 -12.34 1.22 -0.08
N LYS A 455 -12.42 2.36 -0.76
CA LYS A 455 -12.74 2.40 -2.19
C LYS A 455 -11.73 1.61 -3.04
N ARG A 456 -10.43 1.76 -2.74
CA ARG A 456 -9.38 0.98 -3.42
C ARG A 456 -9.57 -0.52 -3.26
N MET A 457 -9.97 -0.99 -2.06
CA MET A 457 -10.19 -2.42 -1.83
C MET A 457 -11.45 -2.93 -2.53
N GLU A 458 -12.56 -2.18 -2.52
CA GLU A 458 -13.75 -2.53 -3.30
C GLU A 458 -13.40 -2.71 -4.79
N CYS A 459 -12.68 -1.75 -5.36
CA CYS A 459 -12.23 -1.82 -6.75
C CYS A 459 -11.26 -2.97 -7.02
N ALA A 460 -10.29 -3.21 -6.12
CA ALA A 460 -9.33 -4.30 -6.25
C ALA A 460 -10.01 -5.67 -6.23
N ILE A 461 -10.96 -5.87 -5.31
CA ILE A 461 -11.76 -7.09 -5.21
C ILE A 461 -12.59 -7.28 -6.48
N MET A 462 -13.26 -6.23 -6.97
CA MET A 462 -14.07 -6.29 -8.19
C MET A 462 -13.23 -6.70 -9.42
N VAL A 463 -12.02 -6.14 -9.59
CA VAL A 463 -11.11 -6.54 -10.67
C VAL A 463 -10.68 -8.02 -10.52
N ALA A 464 -10.42 -8.48 -9.30
CA ALA A 464 -10.07 -9.88 -9.05
C ALA A 464 -11.25 -10.83 -9.32
N VAL A 465 -12.46 -10.45 -8.95
CA VAL A 465 -13.71 -11.19 -9.26
C VAL A 465 -13.92 -11.29 -10.77
N ASP A 466 -13.81 -10.17 -11.52
CA ASP A 466 -13.96 -10.19 -12.99
C ASP A 466 -12.93 -11.13 -13.65
N ARG A 467 -11.68 -11.13 -13.16
CA ARG A 467 -10.64 -12.04 -13.65
C ARG A 467 -10.94 -13.51 -13.35
N ALA A 468 -11.45 -13.81 -12.14
CA ALA A 468 -11.81 -15.17 -11.75
C ALA A 468 -13.00 -15.71 -12.56
N CYS A 469 -14.07 -14.92 -12.71
CA CYS A 469 -15.23 -15.32 -13.51
C CYS A 469 -14.87 -15.61 -14.97
N ARG A 470 -13.96 -14.85 -15.56
CA ARG A 470 -13.49 -15.09 -16.94
C ARG A 470 -12.61 -16.35 -17.08
N GLY A 471 -11.87 -16.71 -16.01
CA GLY A 471 -11.06 -17.93 -15.99
C GLY A 471 -11.92 -19.20 -15.99
N SER A 472 -13.05 -19.19 -15.27
CA SER A 472 -13.98 -20.31 -15.24
C SER A 472 -14.73 -20.52 -16.56
N ASP A 473 -15.05 -19.45 -17.29
CA ASP A 473 -15.70 -19.55 -18.62
C ASP A 473 -14.76 -20.13 -19.70
N GLY A 474 -13.45 -20.12 -19.48
CA GLY A 474 -12.43 -20.65 -20.41
C GLY A 474 -12.15 -22.13 -20.28
N ASP A 475 -12.45 -22.72 -19.13
CA ASP A 475 -12.21 -24.16 -18.86
C ASP A 475 -13.40 -25.05 -19.29
N GLU A 476 -14.54 -24.46 -19.70
CA GLU A 476 -15.73 -25.19 -20.24
C GLU A 476 -15.77 -25.28 -21.77
N GLN A 477 -14.75 -24.84 -22.50
CA GLN A 477 -14.60 -24.98 -23.96
C GLN A 477 -13.45 -25.92 -24.31
#